data_19e6157a4c13fbefeffcc9afc05ecfbe
#
_entry.id   19e6157a4c13fbefeffcc9afc05ecfbe
#
_cell.length_a   1.000
_cell.length_b   1.000
_cell.length_c   1.000
_cell.angle_alpha   90.00
_cell.angle_beta   90.00
_cell.angle_gamma   90.00
#
_symmetry.space_group_name_H-M   'P 1'
#
loop_
_entity.id
_entity.type
_entity.pdbx_description
1 polymer ?
#
loop_
_entity_poly.entity_id
_entity_poly.type
_entity_poly.pdbx_seq_one_letter_code
_entity_poly.pdbx_strand_id
1 'polypeptide(L)'
;AWGGEDDETPRYGVVKIAIKPTSGSTLTETTKANIVAKLKQYNVASVRPIIVDPEITSIIITSTVKYDKKKTTKTADTLKTEITTSISDYDTNQLSQFDGVFRHSKLTGLIDDVDKSILSNITNIQIRKSFTPKLSESTRYDIYFRNALYNPHSGHNASAGGILESSGFKIT
;
A
#
# COMPACT_ATOMS: atom_id res chain seq x y z
N ALA A 1 -7.86 7.74 -11.59
CA ALA A 1 -7.95 7.46 -13.03
C ALA A 1 -6.90 8.29 -13.75
N TRP A 2 -6.37 7.79 -14.86
CA TRP A 2 -5.39 8.47 -15.72
C TRP A 2 -5.58 8.07 -17.17
N GLY A 3 -5.03 8.86 -18.10
CA GLY A 3 -5.06 8.57 -19.52
C GLY A 3 -4.07 7.48 -19.94
N GLY A 4 -4.35 6.78 -20.99
CA GLY A 4 -3.42 5.80 -21.56
C GLY A 4 -2.21 6.42 -22.25
N GLU A 5 -2.20 7.74 -22.43
CA GLU A 5 -1.03 8.50 -22.89
C GLU A 5 0.13 8.49 -21.90
N ASP A 6 -0.16 8.27 -20.60
CA ASP A 6 0.82 8.19 -19.53
C ASP A 6 1.49 6.80 -19.42
N ASP A 7 1.11 5.86 -20.27
CA ASP A 7 1.74 4.52 -20.30
C ASP A 7 3.12 4.57 -20.95
N GLU A 8 4.00 3.59 -20.64
CA GLU A 8 5.28 3.40 -21.34
C GLU A 8 5.10 3.32 -22.88
N THR A 9 4.01 2.69 -23.31
CA THR A 9 3.57 2.72 -24.70
C THR A 9 2.25 3.47 -24.74
N PRO A 10 2.23 4.75 -25.17
CA PRO A 10 1.03 5.57 -25.15
C PRO A 10 -0.13 4.96 -25.94
N ARG A 11 -1.30 4.92 -25.30
CA ARG A 11 -2.57 4.45 -25.89
C ARG A 11 -3.62 5.54 -25.82
N TYR A 12 -3.84 6.23 -26.91
CA TYR A 12 -4.86 7.28 -26.98
C TYR A 12 -6.28 6.69 -26.94
N GLY A 13 -7.22 7.43 -26.36
CA GLY A 13 -8.60 7.01 -26.21
C GLY A 13 -8.84 5.95 -25.13
N VAL A 14 -7.83 5.64 -24.30
CA VAL A 14 -7.94 4.73 -23.18
C VAL A 14 -7.90 5.53 -21.87
N VAL A 15 -8.82 5.23 -20.95
CA VAL A 15 -8.80 5.73 -19.57
C VAL A 15 -8.65 4.55 -18.64
N LYS A 16 -7.60 4.53 -17.85
CA LYS A 16 -7.35 3.54 -16.82
C LYS A 16 -7.87 4.00 -15.47
N ILE A 17 -8.49 3.10 -14.75
CA ILE A 17 -9.12 3.38 -13.47
C ILE A 17 -8.64 2.32 -12.48
N ALA A 18 -7.91 2.73 -11.45
CA ALA A 18 -7.63 1.88 -10.30
C ALA A 18 -8.70 2.11 -9.23
N ILE A 19 -9.23 1.02 -8.70
CA ILE A 19 -10.27 1.06 -7.67
C ILE A 19 -9.79 0.24 -6.49
N LYS A 20 -9.83 0.86 -5.30
CA LYS A 20 -9.62 0.15 -4.05
C LYS A 20 -10.96 -0.36 -3.54
N PRO A 21 -11.12 -1.68 -3.33
CA PRO A 21 -12.33 -2.23 -2.71
C PRO A 21 -12.37 -1.89 -1.22
N THR A 22 -13.56 -1.89 -0.63
CA THR A 22 -13.77 -1.69 0.81
C THR A 22 -13.23 -2.86 1.63
N SER A 23 -13.23 -4.06 1.04
CA SER A 23 -12.66 -5.27 1.63
C SER A 23 -11.78 -6.00 0.61
N GLY A 24 -10.67 -6.56 1.07
CA GLY A 24 -9.69 -7.19 0.19
C GLY A 24 -8.76 -6.18 -0.50
N SER A 25 -7.91 -6.69 -1.36
CA SER A 25 -6.85 -5.90 -2.02
C SER A 25 -7.18 -5.53 -3.47
N THR A 26 -7.94 -6.36 -4.17
CA THR A 26 -8.27 -6.20 -5.59
C THR A 26 -9.73 -6.55 -5.86
N LEU A 27 -10.28 -6.03 -6.95
CA LEU A 27 -11.63 -6.37 -7.40
C LEU A 27 -11.60 -7.70 -8.16
N THR A 28 -12.70 -8.47 -8.09
CA THR A 28 -12.87 -9.65 -8.94
C THR A 28 -13.05 -9.24 -10.40
N GLU A 29 -12.66 -10.12 -11.33
CA GLU A 29 -12.81 -9.86 -12.77
C GLU A 29 -14.26 -9.62 -13.17
N THR A 30 -15.20 -10.33 -12.55
CA THR A 30 -16.65 -10.12 -12.77
C THR A 30 -17.07 -8.72 -12.35
N THR A 31 -16.63 -8.24 -11.20
CA THR A 31 -16.93 -6.89 -10.73
C THR A 31 -16.34 -5.83 -11.65
N LYS A 32 -15.10 -6.02 -12.11
CA LYS A 32 -14.45 -5.14 -13.08
C LYS A 32 -15.25 -5.08 -14.39
N ALA A 33 -15.66 -6.22 -14.91
CA ALA A 33 -16.46 -6.29 -16.13
C ALA A 33 -17.80 -5.56 -15.99
N ASN A 34 -18.50 -5.72 -14.86
CA ASN A 34 -19.76 -5.05 -14.59
C ASN A 34 -19.60 -3.53 -14.50
N ILE A 35 -18.53 -3.05 -13.86
CA ILE A 35 -18.25 -1.61 -13.77
C ILE A 35 -17.94 -1.05 -15.16
N VAL A 36 -17.11 -1.74 -15.95
CA VAL A 36 -16.80 -1.32 -17.34
C VAL A 36 -18.07 -1.28 -18.18
N ALA A 37 -18.95 -2.28 -18.06
CA ALA A 37 -20.24 -2.30 -18.78
C ALA A 37 -21.11 -1.09 -18.44
N LYS A 38 -21.19 -0.73 -17.14
CA LYS A 38 -21.90 0.49 -16.72
C LYS A 38 -21.25 1.77 -17.24
N LEU A 39 -19.93 1.87 -17.13
CA LEU A 39 -19.20 3.06 -17.60
C LEU A 39 -19.38 3.29 -19.10
N LYS A 40 -19.43 2.22 -19.91
CA LYS A 40 -19.67 2.30 -21.36
C LYS A 40 -21.01 2.96 -21.73
N GLN A 41 -22.01 2.90 -20.87
CA GLN A 41 -23.31 3.54 -21.11
C GLN A 41 -23.24 5.08 -21.04
N TYR A 42 -22.23 5.62 -20.37
CA TYR A 42 -22.03 7.06 -20.16
C TYR A 42 -20.85 7.63 -20.97
N ASN A 43 -20.10 6.77 -21.65
CA ASN A 43 -18.90 7.20 -22.36
C ASN A 43 -19.23 7.79 -23.74
N VAL A 44 -18.46 8.79 -24.12
CA VAL A 44 -18.37 9.21 -25.50
C VAL A 44 -17.73 8.08 -26.32
N ALA A 45 -18.20 7.87 -27.55
CA ALA A 45 -17.86 6.72 -28.40
C ALA A 45 -16.36 6.44 -28.58
N SER A 46 -15.50 7.43 -28.35
CA SER A 46 -14.04 7.34 -28.54
C SER A 46 -13.26 6.96 -27.27
N VAL A 47 -13.90 6.89 -26.08
CA VAL A 47 -13.22 6.63 -24.83
C VAL A 47 -13.45 5.20 -24.35
N ARG A 48 -12.36 4.45 -24.09
CA ARG A 48 -12.40 3.08 -23.61
C ARG A 48 -11.92 3.00 -22.15
N PRO A 49 -12.80 2.77 -21.18
CA PRO A 49 -12.40 2.56 -19.78
C PRO A 49 -11.82 1.16 -19.58
N ILE A 50 -10.72 1.09 -18.86
CA ILE A 50 -10.07 -0.15 -18.41
C ILE A 50 -9.88 -0.06 -16.90
N ILE A 51 -10.36 -1.07 -16.16
CA ILE A 51 -10.09 -1.17 -14.74
C ILE A 51 -8.82 -1.97 -14.53
N VAL A 52 -7.89 -1.40 -13.78
CA VAL A 52 -6.61 -2.02 -13.44
C VAL A 52 -6.52 -2.23 -11.94
N ASP A 53 -5.79 -3.25 -11.52
CA ASP A 53 -5.51 -3.45 -10.11
C ASP A 53 -4.46 -2.46 -9.60
N PRO A 54 -4.62 -1.95 -8.38
CA PRO A 54 -3.59 -1.12 -7.77
C PRO A 54 -2.34 -1.94 -7.48
N GLU A 55 -1.19 -1.30 -7.53
CA GLU A 55 0.06 -1.88 -7.08
C GLU A 55 0.15 -1.80 -5.55
N ILE A 56 0.31 -2.96 -4.90
CA ILE A 56 0.31 -3.06 -3.45
C ILE A 56 1.71 -3.40 -2.95
N THR A 57 2.15 -2.67 -1.94
CA THR A 57 3.37 -2.94 -1.19
C THR A 57 3.01 -3.40 0.21
N SER A 58 3.46 -4.58 0.60
CA SER A 58 3.22 -5.15 1.92
C SER A 58 4.39 -4.82 2.86
N ILE A 59 4.08 -4.50 4.12
CA ILE A 59 5.06 -4.28 5.17
C ILE A 59 4.94 -5.41 6.18
N ILE A 60 6.06 -6.07 6.47
CA ILE A 60 6.18 -7.08 7.52
C ILE A 60 6.86 -6.40 8.71
N ILE A 61 6.19 -6.40 9.85
CA ILE A 61 6.64 -5.74 11.07
C ILE A 61 7.04 -6.80 12.09
N THR A 62 8.25 -6.70 12.62
CA THR A 62 8.71 -7.49 13.76
C THR A 62 9.15 -6.53 14.85
N SER A 63 8.42 -6.50 15.98
CA SER A 63 8.70 -5.58 17.07
C SER A 63 8.95 -6.33 18.39
N THR A 64 9.98 -5.91 19.11
CA THR A 64 10.25 -6.32 20.47
C THR A 64 9.98 -5.15 21.42
N VAL A 65 9.03 -5.31 22.32
CA VAL A 65 8.56 -4.25 23.20
C VAL A 65 8.98 -4.56 24.65
N LYS A 66 9.64 -3.60 25.31
CA LYS A 66 9.94 -3.65 26.75
C LYS A 66 8.89 -2.86 27.51
N TYR A 67 8.35 -3.44 28.57
CA TYR A 67 7.38 -2.78 29.43
C TYR A 67 7.68 -3.00 30.93
N ASP A 68 7.22 -2.09 31.76
CA ASP A 68 7.34 -2.16 33.23
C ASP A 68 6.10 -2.79 33.84
N LYS A 69 6.26 -4.00 34.36
CA LYS A 69 5.18 -4.75 35.03
C LYS A 69 4.60 -4.06 36.28
N LYS A 70 5.33 -3.11 36.87
CA LYS A 70 4.87 -2.35 38.03
C LYS A 70 3.95 -1.18 37.68
N LYS A 71 3.97 -0.76 36.41
CA LYS A 71 3.17 0.38 35.90
C LYS A 71 1.88 -0.02 35.21
N THR A 72 1.62 -1.33 35.08
CA THR A 72 0.42 -1.83 34.43
C THR A 72 -0.12 -3.05 35.19
N THR A 73 -1.43 -3.19 35.14
CA THR A 73 -2.14 -4.41 35.59
C THR A 73 -2.42 -5.37 34.43
N LYS A 74 -2.10 -4.94 33.19
CA LYS A 74 -2.34 -5.72 31.97
C LYS A 74 -1.30 -6.83 31.84
N THR A 75 -1.72 -7.94 31.24
CA THR A 75 -0.83 -9.04 30.88
C THR A 75 -0.05 -8.72 29.62
N ALA A 76 1.06 -9.44 29.39
CA ALA A 76 1.82 -9.30 28.14
C ALA A 76 0.96 -9.56 26.88
N ASP A 77 0.05 -10.55 26.96
CA ASP A 77 -0.83 -10.90 25.85
C ASP A 77 -1.87 -9.80 25.59
N THR A 78 -2.37 -9.14 26.63
CA THR A 78 -3.27 -7.99 26.48
C THR A 78 -2.56 -6.83 25.79
N LEU A 79 -1.35 -6.47 26.24
CA LEU A 79 -0.55 -5.42 25.61
C LEU A 79 -0.23 -5.75 24.15
N LYS A 80 0.12 -7.00 23.86
CA LYS A 80 0.36 -7.46 22.48
C LYS A 80 -0.88 -7.29 21.60
N THR A 81 -2.06 -7.64 22.12
CA THR A 81 -3.33 -7.48 21.39
C THR A 81 -3.62 -6.00 21.11
N GLU A 82 -3.46 -5.13 22.11
CA GLU A 82 -3.67 -3.69 21.97
C GLU A 82 -2.71 -3.07 20.94
N ILE A 83 -1.42 -3.45 20.98
CA ILE A 83 -0.43 -3.03 19.97
C ILE A 83 -0.84 -3.50 18.59
N THR A 84 -1.25 -4.75 18.43
CA THR A 84 -1.69 -5.31 17.15
C THR A 84 -2.91 -4.55 16.62
N THR A 85 -3.87 -4.23 17.48
CA THR A 85 -5.06 -3.44 17.13
C THR A 85 -4.66 -2.04 16.69
N SER A 86 -3.79 -1.35 17.43
CA SER A 86 -3.31 -0.01 17.07
C SER A 86 -2.60 0.02 15.71
N ILE A 87 -1.79 -1.00 15.40
CA ILE A 87 -1.14 -1.15 14.09
C ILE A 87 -2.18 -1.41 12.99
N SER A 88 -3.17 -2.25 13.25
CA SER A 88 -4.25 -2.55 12.30
C SER A 88 -5.11 -1.32 12.00
N ASP A 89 -5.40 -0.52 13.02
CA ASP A 89 -6.13 0.74 12.86
C ASP A 89 -5.32 1.77 12.04
N TYR A 90 -4.00 1.82 12.26
CA TYR A 90 -3.11 2.65 11.46
C TYR A 90 -3.11 2.23 9.99
N ASP A 91 -3.03 0.93 9.72
CA ASP A 91 -3.13 0.40 8.36
C ASP A 91 -4.48 0.79 7.73
N THR A 92 -5.58 0.46 8.39
CA THR A 92 -6.92 0.67 7.83
C THR A 92 -7.24 2.14 7.58
N ASN A 93 -6.90 3.02 8.52
CA ASN A 93 -7.30 4.42 8.47
C ASN A 93 -6.36 5.32 7.69
N GLN A 94 -5.07 4.94 7.55
CA GLN A 94 -4.06 5.84 6.99
C GLN A 94 -3.24 5.24 5.84
N LEU A 95 -2.89 3.96 5.91
CA LEU A 95 -2.01 3.35 4.90
C LEU A 95 -2.79 2.72 3.75
N SER A 96 -3.93 2.13 4.05
CA SER A 96 -4.78 1.46 3.07
C SER A 96 -5.55 2.45 2.17
N GLN A 97 -4.90 3.51 1.71
CA GLN A 97 -5.43 4.52 0.79
C GLN A 97 -4.40 4.86 -0.26
N PHE A 98 -4.82 5.38 -1.43
CA PHE A 98 -3.87 5.72 -2.52
C PHE A 98 -2.84 6.78 -2.12
N ASP A 99 -3.17 7.66 -1.18
CA ASP A 99 -2.26 8.71 -0.67
C ASP A 99 -1.59 8.34 0.66
N GLY A 100 -1.79 7.10 1.13
CA GLY A 100 -1.25 6.62 2.39
C GLY A 100 0.25 6.46 2.35
N VAL A 101 0.99 7.27 3.12
CA VAL A 101 2.45 7.22 3.20
C VAL A 101 2.88 6.55 4.49
N PHE A 102 3.62 5.45 4.37
CA PHE A 102 4.22 4.79 5.52
C PHE A 102 5.40 5.58 6.09
N ARG A 103 5.39 5.75 7.42
CA ARG A 103 6.50 6.37 8.18
C ARG A 103 6.87 5.50 9.36
N HIS A 104 8.13 5.06 9.42
CA HIS A 104 8.64 4.22 10.50
C HIS A 104 8.51 4.90 11.88
N SER A 105 8.87 6.17 11.97
CA SER A 105 8.76 6.93 13.24
C SER A 105 7.34 7.02 13.77
N LYS A 106 6.33 7.07 12.88
CA LYS A 106 4.93 7.08 13.29
C LYS A 106 4.51 5.71 13.83
N LEU A 107 4.95 4.62 13.20
CA LEU A 107 4.70 3.27 13.66
C LEU A 107 5.31 3.02 15.05
N THR A 108 6.57 3.40 15.25
CA THR A 108 7.24 3.23 16.55
C THR A 108 6.57 4.07 17.63
N GLY A 109 6.19 5.32 17.34
CA GLY A 109 5.42 6.16 18.27
C GLY A 109 4.07 5.57 18.63
N LEU A 110 3.32 5.02 17.65
CA LEU A 110 2.05 4.35 17.92
C LEU A 110 2.20 3.16 18.86
N ILE A 111 3.30 2.40 18.77
CA ILE A 111 3.57 1.29 19.66
C ILE A 111 3.85 1.79 21.08
N ASP A 112 4.65 2.85 21.20
CA ASP A 112 4.99 3.43 22.51
C ASP A 112 3.78 4.07 23.20
N ASP A 113 2.86 4.64 22.44
CA ASP A 113 1.68 5.35 22.95
C ASP A 113 0.53 4.41 23.39
N VAL A 114 0.62 3.09 23.11
CA VAL A 114 -0.45 2.14 23.48
C VAL A 114 -0.67 2.05 24.98
N ASP A 115 0.41 2.05 25.77
CA ASP A 115 0.31 1.98 27.23
C ASP A 115 1.51 2.68 27.89
N LYS A 116 1.25 3.42 28.98
CA LYS A 116 2.27 4.14 29.75
C LYS A 116 3.33 3.24 30.39
N SER A 117 3.10 1.95 30.45
CA SER A 117 4.07 0.95 30.94
C SER A 117 5.13 0.62 29.90
N ILE A 118 4.91 0.91 28.63
CA ILE A 118 5.87 0.66 27.56
C ILE A 118 7.05 1.60 27.73
N LEU A 119 8.25 1.02 27.81
CA LEU A 119 9.50 1.75 28.05
C LEU A 119 10.27 2.00 26.74
N SER A 120 10.21 1.06 25.83
CA SER A 120 10.87 1.16 24.52
C SER A 120 10.40 0.05 23.60
N ASN A 121 10.51 0.29 22.29
CA ASN A 121 10.35 -0.72 21.26
C ASN A 121 11.57 -0.78 20.33
N ILE A 122 11.85 -1.98 19.83
CA ILE A 122 12.82 -2.22 18.74
C ILE A 122 12.01 -2.82 17.59
N THR A 123 11.80 -2.05 16.54
CA THR A 123 10.92 -2.43 15.44
C THR A 123 11.73 -2.56 14.14
N ASN A 124 11.73 -3.76 13.59
CA ASN A 124 12.31 -4.08 12.28
C ASN A 124 11.20 -4.17 11.23
N ILE A 125 11.50 -3.68 10.04
CA ILE A 125 10.57 -3.63 8.92
C ILE A 125 11.17 -4.32 7.72
N GLN A 126 10.37 -5.14 7.07
CA GLN A 126 10.67 -5.70 5.76
C GLN A 126 9.58 -5.27 4.79
N ILE A 127 9.97 -4.79 3.62
CA ILE A 127 9.06 -4.38 2.56
C ILE A 127 9.01 -5.48 1.50
N ARG A 128 7.81 -5.91 1.12
CA ARG A 128 7.59 -6.98 0.15
C ARG A 128 6.63 -6.54 -0.94
N LYS A 129 7.00 -6.83 -2.19
CA LYS A 129 6.10 -6.79 -3.34
C LYS A 129 5.94 -8.19 -3.90
N SER A 130 4.73 -8.52 -4.31
CA SER A 130 4.40 -9.77 -4.99
C SER A 130 3.87 -9.45 -6.37
N PHE A 131 4.35 -10.14 -7.39
CA PHE A 131 3.86 -10.05 -8.74
C PHE A 131 3.81 -11.44 -9.37
N THR A 132 2.94 -11.62 -10.36
CA THR A 132 2.85 -12.88 -11.11
C THR A 132 3.53 -12.66 -12.47
N PRO A 133 4.66 -13.34 -12.72
CA PRO A 133 5.35 -13.20 -13.99
C PRO A 133 4.55 -13.84 -15.13
N LYS A 134 4.59 -13.21 -16.31
CA LYS A 134 4.08 -13.79 -17.55
C LYS A 134 5.17 -14.67 -18.17
N LEU A 135 5.01 -15.97 -18.10
CA LEU A 135 6.01 -16.93 -18.60
C LEU A 135 5.99 -17.09 -20.13
N SER A 136 4.94 -16.63 -20.80
CA SER A 136 4.77 -16.75 -22.25
C SER A 136 5.45 -15.63 -23.07
N GLU A 137 5.94 -14.60 -22.41
CA GLU A 137 6.50 -13.42 -23.06
C GLU A 137 7.83 -13.05 -22.40
N SER A 138 8.80 -12.62 -23.20
CA SER A 138 10.03 -11.99 -22.66
C SER A 138 9.66 -10.59 -22.18
N THR A 139 9.39 -10.44 -20.90
CA THR A 139 8.92 -9.19 -20.31
C THR A 139 9.92 -8.72 -19.25
N ARG A 140 10.30 -7.44 -19.29
CA ARG A 140 11.04 -6.77 -18.24
C ARG A 140 10.09 -6.38 -17.11
N TYR A 141 10.47 -6.67 -15.88
CA TYR A 141 9.75 -6.28 -14.68
C TYR A 141 10.59 -5.27 -13.90
N ASP A 142 10.15 -4.03 -13.82
CA ASP A 142 10.76 -3.01 -12.99
C ASP A 142 9.98 -2.92 -11.66
N ILE A 143 10.68 -3.19 -10.55
CA ILE A 143 10.07 -3.22 -9.22
C ILE A 143 10.53 -1.98 -8.45
N TYR A 144 9.59 -1.09 -8.16
CA TYR A 144 9.84 0.14 -7.40
C TYR A 144 9.26 0.02 -5.99
N PHE A 145 10.09 0.31 -4.99
CA PHE A 145 9.63 0.44 -3.61
C PHE A 145 9.40 1.92 -3.30
N ARG A 146 8.15 2.27 -3.06
CA ARG A 146 7.72 3.63 -2.73
C ARG A 146 7.17 3.67 -1.31
N ASN A 147 7.17 4.85 -0.68
CA ASN A 147 6.56 5.03 0.64
C ASN A 147 5.04 4.91 0.64
N ALA A 148 4.39 5.11 -0.51
CA ALA A 148 2.98 4.84 -0.68
C ALA A 148 2.76 3.33 -0.87
N LEU A 149 1.95 2.72 0.00
CA LEU A 149 1.67 1.28 -0.03
C LEU A 149 0.66 0.89 -1.10
N TYR A 150 -0.24 1.83 -1.47
CA TYR A 150 -1.19 1.69 -2.56
C TYR A 150 -0.87 2.69 -3.65
N ASN A 151 -0.53 2.19 -4.82
CA ASN A 151 -0.31 3.02 -6.01
C ASN A 151 -1.37 2.71 -7.06
N PRO A 152 -1.94 3.73 -7.72
CA PRO A 152 -2.94 3.52 -8.76
C PRO A 152 -2.38 2.78 -9.96
N HIS A 153 -1.10 2.96 -10.29
CA HIS A 153 -0.41 2.18 -11.31
C HIS A 153 1.10 2.11 -11.07
N SER A 154 1.71 1.02 -11.56
CA SER A 154 3.16 0.86 -11.62
C SER A 154 3.75 1.73 -12.74
N GLY A 155 4.88 2.34 -12.50
CA GLY A 155 5.63 3.06 -13.53
C GLY A 155 5.23 4.52 -13.75
N HIS A 156 4.13 5.01 -13.18
CA HIS A 156 3.87 6.44 -13.20
C HIS A 156 4.93 7.15 -12.37
N ASN A 157 5.82 7.86 -13.04
CA ASN A 157 6.65 8.84 -12.39
C ASN A 157 5.71 9.91 -11.86
N ALA A 158 5.33 9.78 -10.61
CA ALA A 158 4.70 10.86 -9.89
C ALA A 158 5.74 11.99 -9.83
N SER A 159 5.78 12.78 -10.88
CA SER A 159 6.55 14.02 -10.97
C SER A 159 6.14 15.05 -9.91
N ALA A 160 5.21 14.70 -9.03
CA ALA A 160 4.67 15.56 -7.99
C ALA A 160 5.09 15.19 -6.57
N GLY A 161 5.89 14.17 -6.34
CA GLY A 161 6.41 13.86 -5.02
C GLY A 161 7.87 13.47 -5.12
N GLY A 162 8.74 14.19 -4.43
CA GLY A 162 10.16 13.90 -4.43
C GLY A 162 10.41 12.41 -4.17
N ILE A 163 10.87 11.71 -5.18
CA ILE A 163 11.34 10.33 -5.06
C ILE A 163 12.63 10.43 -4.27
N LEU A 164 12.60 10.00 -3.02
CA LEU A 164 13.82 9.62 -2.34
C LEU A 164 14.27 8.32 -3.00
N GLU A 165 15.10 8.44 -4.02
CA GLU A 165 15.80 7.29 -4.56
C GLU A 165 16.62 6.68 -3.43
N SER A 166 16.33 5.42 -3.10
CA SER A 166 17.00 4.69 -2.03
C SER A 166 18.43 4.24 -2.38
N SER A 167 19.05 4.82 -3.40
CA SER A 167 20.42 4.52 -3.82
C SER A 167 21.50 4.89 -2.80
N GLY A 168 21.12 5.33 -1.60
CA GLY A 168 22.05 5.72 -0.55
C GLY A 168 21.72 5.24 0.86
N PHE A 169 20.60 4.54 1.09
CA PHE A 169 20.28 4.04 2.42
C PHE A 169 20.91 2.66 2.67
N LYS A 170 22.07 2.65 3.31
CA LYS A 170 22.57 1.48 4.01
C LYS A 170 21.81 1.39 5.34
N ILE A 171 20.89 0.44 5.44
CA ILE A 171 20.33 0.04 6.74
C ILE A 171 21.40 -0.85 7.37
N THR A 172 22.10 -0.34 8.38
CA THR A 172 22.95 -1.12 9.29
C THR A 172 22.11 -1.53 10.49
#